data_88cac6c51e4bd34e43f6a8399c8d473c
#
_entry.id   88cac6c51e4bd34e43f6a8399c8d473c
#
_cell.length_a   1.000
_cell.length_b   1.000
_cell.length_c   1.000
_cell.angle_alpha   90.00
_cell.angle_beta   90.00
_cell.angle_gamma   90.00
#
_symmetry.space_group_name_H-M   'P 1'
#
loop_
_entity.id
_entity.type
_entity.pdbx_description
1 polymer ?
#
loop_
_entity_poly.entity_id
_entity_poly.type
_entity_poly.pdbx_seq_one_letter_code
_entity_poly.pdbx_strand_id
1 'polypeptide(L)'
;CEATSILCEKYGVNHVDLNFGCPVPKVTRKGGGGVLPWKLDRFAAVVSAAVQAGDAHGVPVTVKTRIGIDPDHITYLDSARVAVDSGAAAVCLHARTVAEAYAGHSHWEAIGDLVETVDVPVIGNGDIWEARDAMAMVEQTGCAGVEVGRGCLGRPWLFRDLADAFAGRDTTTLPTLGEVCTMIRRHAELLVRYQGIHGLVDMRKHMAWYLKGFPVGGR
;
A
#
# COMPACT_ATOMS: atom_id res chain seq x y z
N CYS A 1 -20.22 2.49 -4.69
CA CYS A 1 -21.25 1.79 -5.44
C CYS A 1 -21.41 0.35 -4.92
N GLU A 2 -22.01 -0.55 -5.69
CA GLU A 2 -22.42 -1.89 -5.26
C GLU A 2 -21.32 -2.66 -4.51
N ALA A 3 -20.08 -2.69 -5.01
CA ALA A 3 -18.97 -3.38 -4.34
C ALA A 3 -18.68 -2.78 -2.95
N THR A 4 -18.69 -1.47 -2.81
CA THR A 4 -18.49 -0.78 -1.53
C THR A 4 -19.62 -1.09 -0.55
N SER A 5 -20.88 -1.03 -1.01
CA SER A 5 -22.05 -1.40 -0.18
C SER A 5 -21.96 -2.84 0.30
N ILE A 6 -21.61 -3.80 -0.58
CA ILE A 6 -21.42 -5.21 -0.20
C ILE A 6 -20.33 -5.36 0.87
N LEU A 7 -19.21 -4.64 0.73
CA LEU A 7 -18.13 -4.67 1.73
C LEU A 7 -18.62 -4.15 3.09
N CYS A 8 -19.35 -3.05 3.10
CA CYS A 8 -19.87 -2.47 4.32
C CYS A 8 -20.95 -3.35 4.97
N GLU A 9 -21.98 -3.75 4.21
CA GLU A 9 -23.15 -4.46 4.73
C GLU A 9 -22.84 -5.91 5.09
N LYS A 10 -22.16 -6.63 4.20
CA LYS A 10 -21.95 -8.07 4.35
C LYS A 10 -20.72 -8.41 5.18
N TYR A 11 -19.68 -7.60 5.07
CA TYR A 11 -18.39 -7.90 5.71
C TYR A 11 -18.05 -6.97 6.86
N GLY A 12 -18.84 -5.91 7.08
CA GLY A 12 -18.68 -5.00 8.23
C GLY A 12 -17.30 -4.31 8.22
N VAL A 13 -16.79 -3.95 7.03
CA VAL A 13 -15.51 -3.23 6.94
C VAL A 13 -15.67 -1.83 7.52
N ASN A 14 -14.60 -1.32 8.13
CA ASN A 14 -14.55 0.03 8.69
C ASN A 14 -13.72 1.01 7.86
N HIS A 15 -13.22 0.57 6.71
CA HIS A 15 -12.45 1.38 5.75
C HIS A 15 -12.44 0.68 4.39
N VAL A 16 -12.51 1.48 3.31
CA VAL A 16 -12.36 0.99 1.92
C VAL A 16 -11.27 1.79 1.22
N ASP A 17 -10.27 1.10 0.68
CA ASP A 17 -9.25 1.72 -0.17
C ASP A 17 -9.44 1.35 -1.64
N LEU A 18 -9.39 2.36 -2.52
CA LEU A 18 -9.51 2.19 -3.97
C LEU A 18 -8.12 2.15 -4.62
N ASN A 19 -7.77 1.00 -5.19
CA ASN A 19 -6.47 0.81 -5.80
C ASN A 19 -6.42 1.31 -7.26
N PHE A 20 -5.79 2.46 -7.46
CA PHE A 20 -5.46 3.05 -8.76
C PHE A 20 -3.94 3.05 -9.03
N GLY A 21 -3.19 2.17 -8.40
CA GLY A 21 -1.73 2.07 -8.56
C GLY A 21 -1.23 0.80 -9.25
N CYS A 22 -2.13 -0.15 -9.64
CA CYS A 22 -1.72 -1.42 -10.23
C CYS A 22 -1.05 -1.23 -11.60
N PRO A 23 0.22 -1.64 -11.79
CA PRO A 23 0.95 -1.45 -13.04
C PRO A 23 0.80 -2.62 -14.02
N VAL A 24 0.08 -3.68 -13.63
CA VAL A 24 0.03 -4.95 -14.37
C VAL A 24 -0.66 -4.75 -15.74
N PRO A 25 -0.06 -5.18 -16.87
CA PRO A 25 -0.62 -4.99 -18.22
C PRO A 25 -2.04 -5.53 -18.40
N LYS A 26 -2.40 -6.62 -17.71
CA LYS A 26 -3.76 -7.19 -17.73
C LYS A 26 -4.82 -6.19 -17.24
N VAL A 27 -4.45 -5.27 -16.33
CA VAL A 27 -5.34 -4.25 -15.76
C VAL A 27 -5.24 -2.95 -16.57
N THR A 28 -4.01 -2.49 -16.84
CA THR A 28 -3.77 -1.19 -17.49
C THR A 28 -4.25 -1.15 -18.94
N ARG A 29 -4.12 -2.24 -19.72
CA ARG A 29 -4.67 -2.34 -21.09
C ARG A 29 -6.19 -2.21 -21.15
N LYS A 30 -6.89 -2.43 -20.05
CA LYS A 30 -8.34 -2.24 -19.92
C LYS A 30 -8.71 -0.84 -19.40
N GLY A 31 -7.74 0.05 -19.24
CA GLY A 31 -7.93 1.41 -18.74
C GLY A 31 -8.13 1.49 -17.23
N GLY A 32 -7.76 0.45 -16.46
CA GLY A 32 -7.84 0.40 -15.00
C GLY A 32 -6.49 0.54 -14.32
N GLY A 33 -6.47 0.43 -12.99
CA GLY A 33 -5.26 0.54 -12.19
C GLY A 33 -4.56 1.88 -12.36
N GLY A 34 -3.23 1.87 -12.49
CA GLY A 34 -2.41 3.08 -12.54
C GLY A 34 -2.61 3.99 -13.77
N VAL A 35 -3.37 3.57 -14.78
CA VAL A 35 -3.68 4.43 -15.94
C VAL A 35 -5.05 5.12 -15.83
N LEU A 36 -5.91 4.71 -14.92
CA LEU A 36 -7.24 5.32 -14.77
C LEU A 36 -7.18 6.79 -14.33
N PRO A 37 -6.27 7.21 -13.43
CA PRO A 37 -6.13 8.61 -13.04
C PRO A 37 -5.85 9.60 -14.18
N TRP A 38 -5.38 9.11 -15.34
CA TRP A 38 -5.27 9.91 -16.57
C TRP A 38 -6.63 10.32 -17.17
N LYS A 39 -7.71 9.61 -16.81
CA LYS A 39 -9.08 9.89 -17.25
C LYS A 39 -9.88 10.46 -16.08
N LEU A 40 -9.62 11.73 -15.73
CA LEU A 40 -10.12 12.38 -14.52
C LEU A 40 -11.64 12.26 -14.34
N ASP A 41 -12.43 12.41 -15.41
CA ASP A 41 -13.89 12.26 -15.31
C ASP A 41 -14.32 10.87 -14.85
N ARG A 42 -13.70 9.82 -15.39
CA ARG A 42 -13.99 8.43 -15.01
C ARG A 42 -13.48 8.13 -13.61
N PHE A 43 -12.31 8.65 -13.29
CA PHE A 43 -11.71 8.52 -11.97
C PHE A 43 -12.63 9.17 -10.92
N ALA A 44 -13.05 10.42 -11.13
CA ALA A 44 -14.01 11.13 -10.28
C ALA A 44 -15.31 10.35 -10.08
N ALA A 45 -15.90 9.84 -11.17
CA ALA A 45 -17.14 9.07 -11.11
C ALA A 45 -16.99 7.80 -10.25
N VAL A 46 -15.86 7.09 -10.33
CA VAL A 46 -15.60 5.89 -9.52
C VAL A 46 -15.41 6.26 -8.06
N VAL A 47 -14.61 7.29 -7.76
CA VAL A 47 -14.34 7.73 -6.38
C VAL A 47 -15.63 8.25 -5.73
N SER A 48 -16.36 9.16 -6.37
CA SER A 48 -17.62 9.70 -5.84
C SER A 48 -18.64 8.60 -5.56
N ALA A 49 -18.81 7.63 -6.48
CA ALA A 49 -19.73 6.52 -6.27
C ALA A 49 -19.33 5.60 -5.10
N ALA A 50 -18.03 5.41 -4.88
CA ALA A 50 -17.54 4.64 -3.73
C ALA A 50 -17.71 5.42 -2.43
N VAL A 51 -17.40 6.72 -2.42
CA VAL A 51 -17.57 7.60 -1.25
C VAL A 51 -19.05 7.64 -0.84
N GLN A 52 -19.97 7.91 -1.76
CA GLN A 52 -21.42 7.92 -1.47
C GLN A 52 -21.90 6.60 -0.84
N ALA A 53 -21.38 5.46 -1.35
CA ALA A 53 -21.72 4.16 -0.78
C ALA A 53 -21.09 3.94 0.60
N GLY A 54 -19.87 4.43 0.83
CA GLY A 54 -19.21 4.38 2.14
C GLY A 54 -19.91 5.26 3.18
N ASP A 55 -20.24 6.49 2.81
CA ASP A 55 -20.92 7.47 3.66
C ASP A 55 -22.26 6.97 4.20
N ALA A 56 -23.02 6.23 3.38
CA ALA A 56 -24.27 5.60 3.79
C ALA A 56 -24.09 4.62 4.96
N HIS A 57 -22.87 4.17 5.23
CA HIS A 57 -22.51 3.24 6.30
C HIS A 57 -21.52 3.84 7.32
N GLY A 58 -21.16 5.12 7.19
CA GLY A 58 -20.14 5.78 8.02
C GLY A 58 -18.73 5.21 7.82
N VAL A 59 -18.43 4.67 6.63
CA VAL A 59 -17.16 4.04 6.28
C VAL A 59 -16.34 4.97 5.39
N PRO A 60 -15.16 5.43 5.84
CA PRO A 60 -14.31 6.29 5.02
C PRO A 60 -13.74 5.54 3.80
N VAL A 61 -13.63 6.27 2.70
CA VAL A 61 -13.03 5.79 1.47
C VAL A 61 -11.72 6.54 1.20
N THR A 62 -10.66 5.83 0.91
CA THR A 62 -9.37 6.38 0.52
C THR A 62 -8.98 5.94 -0.89
N VAL A 63 -7.99 6.59 -1.46
CA VAL A 63 -7.47 6.23 -2.78
C VAL A 63 -5.97 6.00 -2.73
N LYS A 64 -5.50 4.96 -3.43
CA LYS A 64 -4.08 4.72 -3.63
C LYS A 64 -3.72 4.85 -5.11
N THR A 65 -2.74 5.73 -5.40
CA THR A 65 -2.31 6.08 -6.76
C THR A 65 -0.82 5.86 -6.97
N ARG A 66 -0.34 6.17 -8.19
CA ARG A 66 1.06 6.36 -8.55
C ARG A 66 1.28 7.77 -9.07
N ILE A 67 2.56 8.19 -9.25
CA ILE A 67 2.92 9.51 -9.79
C ILE A 67 2.27 9.75 -11.16
N GLY A 68 2.19 8.72 -11.98
CA GLY A 68 1.62 8.78 -13.32
C GLY A 68 1.84 7.48 -14.07
N ILE A 69 1.63 7.51 -15.38
CA ILE A 69 1.84 6.38 -16.29
C ILE A 69 3.34 6.24 -16.59
N ASP A 70 3.95 7.33 -17.03
CA ASP A 70 5.35 7.49 -17.40
C ASP A 70 5.75 8.97 -17.21
N PRO A 71 6.99 9.37 -17.52
CA PRO A 71 7.44 10.77 -17.35
C PRO A 71 6.64 11.81 -18.14
N ASP A 72 6.03 11.41 -19.26
CA ASP A 72 5.23 12.31 -20.12
C ASP A 72 3.77 12.40 -19.67
N HIS A 73 3.34 11.50 -18.80
CA HIS A 73 1.94 11.38 -18.33
C HIS A 73 1.90 11.34 -16.80
N ILE A 74 2.24 12.45 -16.19
CA ILE A 74 2.19 12.67 -14.74
C ILE A 74 0.76 13.03 -14.33
N THR A 75 0.22 12.42 -13.29
CA THR A 75 -1.21 12.54 -12.93
C THR A 75 -1.48 12.78 -11.45
N TYR A 76 -0.47 12.61 -10.58
CA TYR A 76 -0.70 12.47 -9.12
C TYR A 76 -1.35 13.71 -8.49
N LEU A 77 -0.96 14.94 -8.86
CA LEU A 77 -1.52 16.15 -8.27
C LEU A 77 -2.97 16.36 -8.71
N ASP A 78 -3.25 16.28 -10.01
CA ASP A 78 -4.59 16.50 -10.53
C ASP A 78 -5.56 15.41 -10.07
N SER A 79 -5.12 14.15 -10.10
CA SER A 79 -5.96 13.05 -9.62
C SER A 79 -6.20 13.11 -8.12
N ALA A 80 -5.24 13.59 -7.33
CA ALA A 80 -5.45 13.77 -5.90
C ALA A 80 -6.46 14.88 -5.59
N ARG A 81 -6.38 16.04 -6.26
CA ARG A 81 -7.40 17.10 -6.14
C ARG A 81 -8.79 16.54 -6.47
N VAL A 82 -8.90 15.84 -7.59
CA VAL A 82 -10.17 15.22 -8.00
C VAL A 82 -10.66 14.19 -6.99
N ALA A 83 -9.77 13.40 -6.40
CA ALA A 83 -10.13 12.43 -5.35
C ALA A 83 -10.68 13.13 -4.10
N VAL A 84 -10.01 14.19 -3.64
CA VAL A 84 -10.44 14.99 -2.47
C VAL A 84 -11.76 15.69 -2.75
N ASP A 85 -11.92 16.33 -3.91
CA ASP A 85 -13.18 16.96 -4.35
C ASP A 85 -14.33 15.94 -4.46
N SER A 86 -14.00 14.68 -4.70
CA SER A 86 -14.94 13.54 -4.75
C SER A 86 -15.23 12.94 -3.36
N GLY A 87 -14.62 13.46 -2.28
CA GLY A 87 -14.85 13.05 -0.89
C GLY A 87 -13.89 11.97 -0.37
N ALA A 88 -12.76 11.69 -1.03
CA ALA A 88 -11.77 10.77 -0.47
C ALA A 88 -11.21 11.28 0.85
N ALA A 89 -11.18 10.43 1.88
CA ALA A 89 -10.74 10.78 3.23
C ALA A 89 -9.20 10.84 3.40
N ALA A 90 -8.45 10.22 2.50
CA ALA A 90 -6.99 10.28 2.42
C ALA A 90 -6.51 9.84 1.04
N VAL A 91 -5.27 10.19 0.71
CA VAL A 91 -4.60 9.77 -0.52
C VAL A 91 -3.29 9.06 -0.18
N CYS A 92 -3.09 7.86 -0.72
CA CYS A 92 -1.81 7.16 -0.65
C CYS A 92 -1.08 7.27 -2.00
N LEU A 93 0.17 7.71 -1.98
CA LEU A 93 1.00 7.81 -3.18
C LEU A 93 2.15 6.82 -3.16
N HIS A 94 2.14 5.86 -4.11
CA HIS A 94 3.36 5.13 -4.46
C HIS A 94 4.21 6.02 -5.39
N ALA A 95 5.31 6.52 -4.87
CA ALA A 95 6.14 7.52 -5.52
C ALA A 95 7.01 6.93 -6.67
N ARG A 96 6.36 6.22 -7.60
CA ARG A 96 6.87 5.71 -8.89
C ARG A 96 5.77 5.80 -9.95
N THR A 97 6.16 5.90 -11.20
CA THR A 97 5.24 5.75 -12.34
C THR A 97 4.84 4.29 -12.57
N VAL A 98 3.83 4.07 -13.41
CA VAL A 98 3.44 2.72 -13.87
C VAL A 98 4.58 2.07 -14.65
N ALA A 99 5.27 2.84 -15.51
CA ALA A 99 6.37 2.37 -16.35
C ALA A 99 7.58 1.90 -15.54
N GLU A 100 7.91 2.62 -14.45
CA GLU A 100 8.99 2.22 -13.54
C GLU A 100 8.67 0.92 -12.78
N ALA A 101 7.40 0.61 -12.61
CA ALA A 101 6.93 -0.53 -11.82
C ALA A 101 7.56 -0.59 -10.42
N TYR A 102 8.71 -1.25 -10.30
CA TYR A 102 9.48 -1.40 -9.06
C TYR A 102 10.98 -1.11 -9.25
N ALA A 103 11.39 -0.62 -10.43
CA ALA A 103 12.77 -0.30 -10.74
C ALA A 103 13.17 1.06 -10.14
N GLY A 104 14.49 1.29 -10.08
CA GLY A 104 15.05 2.54 -9.58
C GLY A 104 14.72 2.84 -8.13
N HIS A 105 14.74 4.12 -7.79
CA HIS A 105 14.36 4.64 -6.48
C HIS A 105 12.97 5.28 -6.51
N SER A 106 12.31 5.29 -5.38
CA SER A 106 11.04 5.99 -5.18
C SER A 106 11.29 7.50 -5.09
N HIS A 107 10.50 8.29 -5.79
CA HIS A 107 10.61 9.76 -5.86
C HIS A 107 9.83 10.40 -4.71
N TRP A 108 10.42 10.40 -3.51
CA TRP A 108 9.75 10.88 -2.29
C TRP A 108 9.36 12.35 -2.36
N GLU A 109 10.07 13.15 -3.15
CA GLU A 109 9.72 14.55 -3.43
C GLU A 109 8.27 14.71 -3.90
N ALA A 110 7.77 13.78 -4.73
CA ALA A 110 6.38 13.80 -5.18
C ALA A 110 5.37 13.57 -4.04
N ILE A 111 5.76 12.91 -2.96
CA ILE A 111 4.93 12.79 -1.76
C ILE A 111 4.86 14.15 -1.06
N GLY A 112 5.98 14.86 -0.95
CA GLY A 112 6.03 16.22 -0.39
C GLY A 112 5.15 17.18 -1.18
N ASP A 113 5.28 17.21 -2.52
CA ASP A 113 4.44 18.03 -3.39
C ASP A 113 2.94 17.72 -3.19
N LEU A 114 2.60 16.45 -2.98
CA LEU A 114 1.22 16.04 -2.73
C LEU A 114 0.72 16.54 -1.36
N VAL A 115 1.56 16.48 -0.32
CA VAL A 115 1.23 16.99 1.01
C VAL A 115 0.91 18.50 0.95
N GLU A 116 1.66 19.27 0.14
CA GLU A 116 1.41 20.69 -0.07
C GLU A 116 0.16 20.98 -0.92
N THR A 117 -0.35 19.97 -1.63
CA THR A 117 -1.41 20.14 -2.64
C THR A 117 -2.81 19.86 -2.09
N VAL A 118 -2.97 18.99 -1.09
CA VAL A 118 -4.26 18.53 -0.59
C VAL A 118 -4.39 18.69 0.93
N ASP A 119 -5.62 18.97 1.40
CA ASP A 119 -5.91 19.18 2.82
C ASP A 119 -6.27 17.90 3.59
N VAL A 120 -6.24 16.73 2.93
CA VAL A 120 -6.47 15.43 3.57
C VAL A 120 -5.15 14.75 3.89
N PRO A 121 -5.13 13.78 4.84
CA PRO A 121 -3.93 13.02 5.12
C PRO A 121 -3.33 12.36 3.88
N VAL A 122 -2.02 12.53 3.68
CA VAL A 122 -1.24 11.84 2.65
C VAL A 122 -0.46 10.71 3.27
N ILE A 123 -0.55 9.52 2.67
CA ILE A 123 0.18 8.32 3.08
C ILE A 123 1.29 8.07 2.06
N GLY A 124 2.54 8.08 2.51
CA GLY A 124 3.70 7.84 1.64
C GLY A 124 3.96 6.35 1.42
N ASN A 125 4.29 5.97 0.19
CA ASN A 125 4.63 4.58 -0.15
C ASN A 125 5.80 4.53 -1.15
N GLY A 126 6.72 3.60 -0.93
CA GLY A 126 7.85 3.28 -1.80
C GLY A 126 9.18 3.26 -1.06
N ASP A 127 9.94 2.18 -1.25
CA ASP A 127 11.29 1.95 -0.70
C ASP A 127 11.41 2.04 0.83
N ILE A 128 10.37 1.61 1.54
CA ILE A 128 10.40 1.43 2.98
C ILE A 128 10.80 -0.03 3.25
N TRP A 129 12.04 -0.23 3.66
CA TRP A 129 12.62 -1.54 3.99
C TRP A 129 12.84 -1.71 5.48
N GLU A 130 13.07 -0.61 6.20
CA GLU A 130 13.31 -0.57 7.63
C GLU A 130 12.53 0.58 8.27
N ALA A 131 12.37 0.57 9.59
CA ALA A 131 11.65 1.62 10.31
C ALA A 131 12.26 3.01 10.10
N ARG A 132 13.60 3.10 10.00
CA ARG A 132 14.29 4.37 9.70
C ARG A 132 13.91 4.98 8.35
N ASP A 133 13.58 4.15 7.35
CA ASP A 133 13.16 4.65 6.03
C ASP A 133 11.79 5.33 6.13
N ALA A 134 10.90 4.77 6.94
CA ALA A 134 9.59 5.37 7.20
C ALA A 134 9.71 6.71 7.95
N MET A 135 10.58 6.78 8.96
CA MET A 135 10.85 8.02 9.68
C MET A 135 11.45 9.08 8.77
N ALA A 136 12.42 8.70 7.93
CA ALA A 136 13.02 9.59 6.95
C ALA A 136 11.99 10.10 5.91
N MET A 137 11.10 9.22 5.44
CA MET A 137 10.02 9.64 4.54
C MET A 137 9.11 10.68 5.18
N VAL A 138 8.64 10.45 6.40
CA VAL A 138 7.79 11.41 7.13
C VAL A 138 8.53 12.73 7.38
N GLU A 139 9.80 12.67 7.78
CA GLU A 139 10.62 13.88 8.03
C GLU A 139 10.83 14.69 6.74
N GLN A 140 11.11 14.03 5.62
CA GLN A 140 11.39 14.68 4.34
C GLN A 140 10.15 15.22 3.63
N THR A 141 9.02 14.56 3.79
CA THR A 141 7.82 14.84 2.99
C THR A 141 6.66 15.43 3.77
N GLY A 142 6.68 15.35 5.10
CA GLY A 142 5.55 15.77 5.93
C GLY A 142 4.31 14.89 5.82
N CYS A 143 4.39 13.69 5.21
CA CYS A 143 3.24 12.80 5.08
C CYS A 143 2.74 12.31 6.46
N ALA A 144 1.43 12.08 6.56
CA ALA A 144 0.76 11.71 7.81
C ALA A 144 1.05 10.27 8.28
N GLY A 145 1.57 9.44 7.38
CA GLY A 145 1.90 8.05 7.66
C GLY A 145 2.49 7.35 6.44
N VAL A 146 2.77 6.07 6.60
CA VAL A 146 3.43 5.29 5.55
C VAL A 146 2.69 3.98 5.27
N GLU A 147 2.75 3.53 4.01
CA GLU A 147 2.31 2.20 3.60
C GLU A 147 3.52 1.38 3.15
N VAL A 148 3.65 0.15 3.68
CA VAL A 148 4.75 -0.75 3.36
C VAL A 148 4.29 -1.84 2.40
N GLY A 149 4.98 -1.96 1.26
CA GLY A 149 4.79 -3.04 0.30
C GLY A 149 5.83 -4.16 0.48
N ARG A 150 6.78 -4.24 -0.45
CA ARG A 150 7.79 -5.32 -0.51
C ARG A 150 8.66 -5.44 0.74
N GLY A 151 8.86 -4.36 1.50
CA GLY A 151 9.71 -4.36 2.69
C GLY A 151 9.25 -5.31 3.80
N CYS A 152 7.93 -5.63 3.88
CA CYS A 152 7.40 -6.56 4.87
C CYS A 152 7.43 -8.04 4.42
N LEU A 153 7.80 -8.34 3.17
CA LEU A 153 7.84 -9.71 2.67
C LEU A 153 8.87 -10.54 3.44
N GLY A 154 8.39 -11.56 4.15
CA GLY A 154 9.19 -12.38 5.07
C GLY A 154 9.67 -11.66 6.33
N ARG A 155 9.20 -10.45 6.57
CA ARG A 155 9.60 -9.59 7.69
C ARG A 155 8.38 -8.97 8.40
N PRO A 156 7.42 -9.73 8.89
CA PRO A 156 6.21 -9.16 9.51
C PRO A 156 6.52 -8.35 10.78
N TRP A 157 7.65 -8.58 11.43
CA TRP A 157 8.12 -7.78 12.58
C TRP A 157 8.42 -6.32 12.22
N LEU A 158 8.59 -5.98 10.93
CA LEU A 158 8.75 -4.60 10.50
C LEU A 158 7.63 -3.68 10.99
N PHE A 159 6.39 -4.19 11.08
CA PHE A 159 5.27 -3.39 11.59
C PHE A 159 5.40 -3.08 13.09
N ARG A 160 5.98 -3.97 13.89
CA ARG A 160 6.33 -3.68 15.29
C ARG A 160 7.42 -2.62 15.34
N ASP A 161 8.47 -2.79 14.54
CA ASP A 161 9.59 -1.86 14.49
C ASP A 161 9.14 -0.45 14.05
N LEU A 162 8.19 -0.36 13.11
CA LEU A 162 7.54 0.88 12.72
C LEU A 162 6.76 1.50 13.89
N ALA A 163 5.90 0.72 14.56
CA ALA A 163 5.14 1.19 15.70
C ALA A 163 6.03 1.69 16.85
N ASP A 164 7.17 1.02 17.09
CA ASP A 164 8.15 1.44 18.08
C ASP A 164 8.84 2.75 17.66
N ALA A 165 9.29 2.86 16.42
CA ALA A 165 9.93 4.07 15.90
C ALA A 165 8.99 5.30 15.97
N PHE A 166 7.74 5.16 15.51
CA PHE A 166 6.75 6.24 15.59
C PHE A 166 6.37 6.61 17.04
N ALA A 167 6.53 5.70 17.99
CA ALA A 167 6.36 5.97 19.42
C ALA A 167 7.62 6.47 20.12
N GLY A 168 8.71 6.75 19.38
CA GLY A 168 9.99 7.19 19.93
C GLY A 168 10.72 6.12 20.76
N ARG A 169 10.41 4.85 20.55
CA ARG A 169 11.08 3.72 21.19
C ARG A 169 12.19 3.18 20.29
N ASP A 170 13.20 2.55 20.90
CA ASP A 170 14.25 1.87 20.15
C ASP A 170 13.65 0.72 19.32
N THR A 171 14.02 0.68 18.05
CA THR A 171 13.67 -0.43 17.17
C THR A 171 14.49 -1.66 17.53
N THR A 172 13.83 -2.78 17.64
CA THR A 172 14.35 -3.99 18.26
C THR A 172 15.41 -4.69 17.41
N THR A 173 16.24 -5.49 18.08
CA THR A 173 17.10 -6.50 17.46
C THR A 173 16.33 -7.40 16.50
N LEU A 174 16.99 -7.80 15.42
CA LEU A 174 16.48 -8.77 14.48
C LEU A 174 16.04 -10.06 15.22
N PRO A 175 14.92 -10.68 14.83
CA PRO A 175 14.46 -11.90 15.46
C PRO A 175 15.47 -13.03 15.24
N THR A 176 15.55 -13.92 16.20
CA THR A 176 16.33 -15.17 16.09
C THR A 176 15.69 -16.10 15.05
N LEU A 177 16.45 -17.05 14.50
CA LEU A 177 15.91 -18.05 13.58
C LEU A 177 14.73 -18.84 14.20
N GLY A 178 14.78 -19.12 15.51
CA GLY A 178 13.70 -19.80 16.22
C GLY A 178 12.38 -19.00 16.21
N GLU A 179 12.45 -17.70 16.43
CA GLU A 179 11.31 -16.80 16.35
C GLU A 179 10.78 -16.72 14.92
N VAL A 180 11.65 -16.62 13.92
CA VAL A 180 11.26 -16.64 12.50
C VAL A 180 10.58 -17.96 12.14
N CYS A 181 11.08 -19.11 12.59
CA CYS A 181 10.42 -20.40 12.37
C CYS A 181 9.02 -20.45 13.01
N THR A 182 8.83 -19.81 14.16
CA THR A 182 7.52 -19.69 14.80
C THR A 182 6.55 -18.84 13.95
N MET A 183 7.02 -17.73 13.40
CA MET A 183 6.24 -16.90 12.47
C MET A 183 5.89 -17.62 11.18
N ILE A 184 6.85 -18.36 10.59
CA ILE A 184 6.63 -19.21 9.40
C ILE A 184 5.51 -20.20 9.65
N ARG A 185 5.57 -20.93 10.77
CA ARG A 185 4.53 -21.89 11.13
C ARG A 185 3.17 -21.20 11.28
N ARG A 186 3.11 -20.09 12.00
CA ARG A 186 1.86 -19.33 12.16
C ARG A 186 1.29 -18.85 10.85
N HIS A 187 2.14 -18.36 9.94
CA HIS A 187 1.71 -17.93 8.61
C HIS A 187 1.16 -19.11 7.79
N ALA A 188 1.84 -20.26 7.83
CA ALA A 188 1.35 -21.46 7.16
C ALA A 188 0.00 -21.95 7.72
N GLU A 189 -0.18 -21.96 9.05
CA GLU A 189 -1.46 -22.28 9.70
C GLU A 189 -2.60 -21.36 9.23
N LEU A 190 -2.34 -20.05 9.15
CA LEU A 190 -3.32 -19.08 8.67
C LEU A 190 -3.66 -19.31 7.19
N LEU A 191 -2.66 -19.51 6.34
CA LEU A 191 -2.90 -19.81 4.93
C LEU A 191 -3.76 -21.07 4.75
N VAL A 192 -3.45 -22.14 5.50
CA VAL A 192 -4.27 -23.38 5.47
C VAL A 192 -5.68 -23.12 5.98
N ARG A 193 -5.83 -22.34 7.05
CA ARG A 193 -7.15 -22.01 7.60
C ARG A 193 -8.04 -21.29 6.60
N TYR A 194 -7.48 -20.36 5.80
CA TYR A 194 -8.27 -19.51 4.90
C TYR A 194 -8.32 -20.01 3.45
N GLN A 195 -7.34 -20.81 3.01
CA GLN A 195 -7.20 -21.25 1.62
C GLN A 195 -7.16 -22.78 1.48
N GLY A 196 -7.29 -23.51 2.60
CA GLY A 196 -7.12 -24.97 2.61
C GLY A 196 -5.68 -25.36 2.27
N ILE A 197 -5.51 -26.59 1.78
CA ILE A 197 -4.18 -27.16 1.46
C ILE A 197 -3.40 -26.34 0.41
N HIS A 198 -4.09 -25.61 -0.46
CA HIS A 198 -3.45 -24.74 -1.44
C HIS A 198 -2.63 -23.62 -0.79
N GLY A 199 -2.97 -23.20 0.42
CA GLY A 199 -2.18 -22.25 1.19
C GLY A 199 -0.75 -22.67 1.43
N LEU A 200 -0.46 -23.99 1.53
CA LEU A 200 0.91 -24.49 1.65
C LEU A 200 1.73 -24.30 0.37
N VAL A 201 1.07 -24.33 -0.80
CA VAL A 201 1.73 -24.04 -2.07
C VAL A 201 2.15 -22.56 -2.13
N ASP A 202 1.28 -21.69 -1.66
CA ASP A 202 1.59 -20.25 -1.58
C ASP A 202 2.68 -19.94 -0.54
N MET A 203 2.68 -20.67 0.60
CA MET A 203 3.73 -20.54 1.61
C MET A 203 5.15 -20.74 1.07
N ARG A 204 5.33 -21.60 0.05
CA ARG A 204 6.64 -21.86 -0.58
C ARG A 204 7.30 -20.59 -1.08
N LYS A 205 6.53 -19.63 -1.60
CA LYS A 205 7.04 -18.34 -2.09
C LYS A 205 7.59 -17.49 -0.94
N HIS A 206 6.98 -17.59 0.23
CA HIS A 206 7.37 -16.81 1.41
C HIS A 206 8.62 -17.35 2.11
N MET A 207 8.93 -18.65 1.96
CA MET A 207 10.07 -19.29 2.64
C MET A 207 11.40 -18.59 2.32
N ALA A 208 11.63 -18.28 1.04
CA ALA A 208 12.87 -17.62 0.61
C ALA A 208 13.02 -16.21 1.22
N TRP A 209 11.92 -15.50 1.42
CA TRP A 209 11.94 -14.18 2.05
C TRP A 209 12.16 -14.26 3.55
N TYR A 210 11.52 -15.19 4.26
CA TYR A 210 11.70 -15.39 5.70
C TYR A 210 13.12 -15.80 6.07
N LEU A 211 13.75 -16.65 5.26
CA LEU A 211 15.06 -17.20 5.54
C LEU A 211 16.23 -16.36 4.98
N LYS A 212 15.91 -15.25 4.32
CA LYS A 212 16.93 -14.33 3.78
C LYS A 212 17.80 -13.76 4.93
N GLY A 213 19.11 -13.96 4.81
CA GLY A 213 20.09 -13.49 5.81
C GLY A 213 20.42 -14.51 6.90
N PHE A 214 19.75 -15.64 6.97
CA PHE A 214 20.11 -16.74 7.87
C PHE A 214 20.99 -17.79 7.17
N PRO A 215 21.99 -18.36 7.86
CA PRO A 215 22.85 -19.41 7.29
C PRO A 215 22.15 -20.77 7.30
N VAL A 216 21.02 -20.89 6.62
CA VAL A 216 20.16 -22.08 6.63
C VAL A 216 20.52 -23.12 5.57
N GLY A 217 21.73 -23.09 5.04
CA GLY A 217 22.27 -24.08 4.11
C GLY A 217 21.66 -23.96 2.72
N GLY A 218 22.38 -23.34 1.82
CA GLY A 218 22.21 -23.48 0.38
C GLY A 218 23.41 -24.23 -0.15
N ARG A 219 23.25 -25.41 -0.63
CA ARG A 219 24.14 -26.00 -1.62
C ARG A 219 23.56 -25.73 -2.98
#